data_9b2f5d960849af3f58262125f2049750
#
_entry.id   9b2f5d960849af3f58262125f2049750
#
_cell.length_a   1.000
_cell.length_b   1.000
_cell.length_c   1.000
_cell.angle_alpha   90.00
_cell.angle_beta   90.00
_cell.angle_gamma   90.00
#
_symmetry.space_group_name_H-M   'P 1'
#
loop_
_entity.id
_entity.type
_entity.pdbx_description
1 polymer ?
#
loop_
_entity_poly.entity_id
_entity_poly.type
_entity_poly.pdbx_seq_one_letter_code
_entity_poly.pdbx_strand_id
1 'polypeptide(L)'
;NGENIAEVWMSAWSLGLEWTEGVSGYHGANDYHMGNAWELDRVIDLAHTHRLYINLVLNYHGRISTWCDPEWHLHPYNKATPGGWLTRPLEFFSDERAMEMQRRFCRYTQARWGWAPAIFGYELCSEINLTGHETHHKTHFDPAVVAWCRTLGGYLKNIDAYGHLVSAHVSNDYTFLNPALCNLAEMDFNPLDAYHHGQPERIIPLVAATADAGAAFSKPILITEFGGSPMAAGREHLLIEQHAALWAGACVPLSGVPMFWWWQV
;
A
#
# COMPACT_ATOMS: atom_id res chain seq x y z
N ASN A 1 9.35 16.59 -14.25
CA ASN A 1 8.73 15.69 -15.24
C ASN A 1 7.20 15.78 -15.26
N GLY A 2 6.54 16.42 -14.27
CA GLY A 2 5.07 16.55 -14.22
C GLY A 2 4.39 15.50 -13.34
N GLU A 3 5.12 14.57 -12.74
CA GLU A 3 4.61 13.69 -11.71
C GLU A 3 4.22 14.52 -10.49
N ASN A 4 3.07 14.22 -9.91
CA ASN A 4 2.51 14.99 -8.81
C ASN A 4 1.98 14.14 -7.65
N ILE A 5 2.14 12.82 -7.71
CA ILE A 5 1.78 11.88 -6.66
C ILE A 5 2.88 10.83 -6.50
N ALA A 6 3.12 10.39 -5.27
CA ALA A 6 4.06 9.31 -4.94
C ALA A 6 3.47 8.44 -3.83
N GLU A 7 3.77 7.16 -3.87
CA GLU A 7 3.59 6.28 -2.72
C GLU A 7 4.80 6.37 -1.80
N VAL A 8 4.53 6.48 -0.51
CA VAL A 8 5.57 6.50 0.53
C VAL A 8 5.27 5.41 1.55
N TRP A 9 6.13 4.41 1.60
CA TRP A 9 5.92 3.24 2.45
C TRP A 9 6.56 3.42 3.83
N MET A 10 5.75 3.19 4.87
CA MET A 10 6.24 3.10 6.25
C MET A 10 6.80 1.69 6.52
N SER A 11 7.81 1.32 5.75
CA SER A 11 8.46 0.02 5.81
C SER A 11 9.63 0.00 6.80
N ALA A 12 9.95 -1.18 7.33
CA ALA A 12 11.01 -1.37 8.33
C ALA A 12 12.39 -0.93 7.84
N TRP A 13 12.65 -1.02 6.56
CA TRP A 13 13.89 -0.61 5.90
C TRP A 13 13.91 0.86 5.42
N SER A 14 12.86 1.61 5.71
CA SER A 14 12.71 3.03 5.32
C SER A 14 12.09 3.85 6.46
N LEU A 15 10.83 4.21 6.38
CA LEU A 15 10.14 5.16 7.26
C LEU A 15 9.22 4.48 8.29
N GLY A 16 9.34 3.17 8.50
CA GLY A 16 8.55 2.42 9.48
C GLY A 16 8.76 2.91 10.90
N LEU A 17 7.71 2.86 11.71
CA LEU A 17 7.75 3.29 13.09
C LEU A 17 7.90 2.13 14.07
N GLU A 18 7.44 0.95 13.72
CA GLU A 18 7.48 -0.24 14.58
C GLU A 18 8.24 -1.38 13.88
N TRP A 19 9.18 -1.98 14.58
CA TRP A 19 9.86 -3.19 14.18
C TRP A 19 10.42 -3.93 15.39
N THR A 20 10.96 -5.13 15.16
CA THR A 20 11.56 -5.92 16.24
C THR A 20 12.74 -5.19 16.88
N GLU A 21 12.90 -5.38 18.19
CA GLU A 21 14.12 -5.03 18.91
C GLU A 21 15.35 -5.73 18.28
N GLY A 22 16.50 -5.08 18.33
CA GLY A 22 17.72 -5.57 17.69
C GLY A 22 17.99 -4.99 16.31
N VAL A 23 17.00 -4.35 15.68
CA VAL A 23 17.21 -3.45 14.55
C VAL A 23 17.33 -2.03 15.08
N SER A 24 18.40 -1.33 14.70
CA SER A 24 18.73 -0.01 15.25
C SER A 24 17.56 0.97 15.22
N GLY A 25 17.26 1.56 16.35
CA GLY A 25 16.21 2.58 16.50
C GLY A 25 14.80 2.03 16.71
N TYR A 26 14.60 0.70 16.63
CA TYR A 26 13.31 0.06 16.89
C TYR A 26 13.28 -0.61 18.27
N HIS A 27 12.12 -0.56 18.91
CA HIS A 27 11.93 -1.01 20.30
C HIS A 27 10.71 -1.92 20.47
N GLY A 28 10.21 -2.52 19.39
CA GLY A 28 9.07 -3.43 19.43
C GLY A 28 7.73 -2.76 19.10
N ALA A 29 6.67 -3.42 19.54
CA ALA A 29 5.31 -2.97 19.29
C ALA A 29 4.94 -1.73 20.11
N ASN A 30 4.30 -0.75 19.49
CA ASN A 30 3.81 0.48 20.12
C ASN A 30 4.92 1.38 20.75
N ASP A 31 6.15 1.15 20.38
CA ASP A 31 7.28 2.03 20.69
C ASP A 31 7.88 2.53 19.37
N TYR A 32 7.58 3.80 19.04
CA TYR A 32 7.78 4.31 17.69
C TYR A 32 9.19 4.86 17.48
N HIS A 33 9.76 4.52 16.33
CA HIS A 33 11.06 5.00 15.87
C HIS A 33 11.00 6.50 15.58
N MET A 34 11.40 7.32 16.53
CA MET A 34 11.28 8.78 16.43
C MET A 34 12.20 9.39 15.37
N GLY A 35 13.32 8.72 15.04
CA GLY A 35 14.17 9.12 13.92
C GLY A 35 13.45 9.02 12.59
N ASN A 36 12.80 7.88 12.31
CA ASN A 36 12.00 7.69 11.10
C ASN A 36 10.77 8.62 11.07
N ALA A 37 10.17 8.89 12.22
CA ALA A 37 9.08 9.85 12.31
C ALA A 37 9.55 11.27 11.91
N TRP A 38 10.76 11.65 12.31
CA TRP A 38 11.36 12.93 11.91
C TRP A 38 11.73 12.94 10.42
N GLU A 39 12.25 11.84 9.88
CA GLU A 39 12.52 11.74 8.43
C GLU A 39 11.22 11.87 7.62
N LEU A 40 10.12 11.27 8.08
CA LEU A 40 8.83 11.42 7.44
C LEU A 40 8.29 12.85 7.50
N ASP A 41 8.51 13.58 8.61
CA ASP A 41 8.24 15.03 8.66
C ASP A 41 8.96 15.76 7.51
N ARG A 42 10.24 15.42 7.28
CA ARG A 42 11.05 16.02 6.19
C ARG A 42 10.54 15.65 4.79
N VAL A 43 10.14 14.40 4.59
CA VAL A 43 9.56 13.95 3.32
C VAL A 43 8.27 14.72 3.02
N ILE A 44 7.40 14.90 4.01
CA ILE A 44 6.15 15.65 3.88
C ILE A 44 6.40 17.12 3.57
N ASP A 45 7.35 17.77 4.26
CA ASP A 45 7.75 19.15 3.98
C ASP A 45 8.28 19.34 2.56
N LEU A 46 9.11 18.38 2.09
CA LEU A 46 9.62 18.39 0.72
C LEU A 46 8.49 18.19 -0.29
N ALA A 47 7.59 17.24 -0.05
CA ALA A 47 6.43 17.00 -0.90
C ALA A 47 5.58 18.27 -1.02
N HIS A 48 5.28 18.94 0.08
CA HIS A 48 4.57 20.22 0.08
C HIS A 48 5.31 21.29 -0.74
N THR A 49 6.62 21.43 -0.53
CA THR A 49 7.46 22.41 -1.24
C THR A 49 7.47 22.16 -2.74
N HIS A 50 7.50 20.87 -3.16
CA HIS A 50 7.56 20.47 -4.56
C HIS A 50 6.19 20.20 -5.19
N ARG A 51 5.09 20.44 -4.46
CA ARG A 51 3.71 20.20 -4.91
C ARG A 51 3.47 18.73 -5.32
N LEU A 52 4.03 17.82 -4.55
CA LEU A 52 3.77 16.39 -4.64
C LEU A 52 2.71 15.99 -3.62
N TYR A 53 1.84 15.09 -3.99
CA TYR A 53 0.92 14.44 -3.09
C TYR A 53 1.48 13.08 -2.68
N ILE A 54 1.22 12.67 -1.45
CA ILE A 54 1.69 11.40 -0.87
C ILE A 54 0.49 10.50 -0.62
N ASN A 55 0.50 9.30 -1.20
CA ASN A 55 -0.27 8.17 -0.71
C ASN A 55 0.59 7.48 0.36
N LEU A 56 0.22 7.63 1.64
CA LEU A 56 1.01 7.11 2.75
C LEU A 56 0.60 5.68 3.06
N VAL A 57 1.50 4.75 2.77
CA VAL A 57 1.29 3.31 2.95
C VAL A 57 1.65 2.91 4.38
N LEU A 58 0.64 2.48 5.16
CA LEU A 58 0.77 2.18 6.59
C LEU A 58 1.36 0.80 6.85
N ASN A 59 1.01 -0.18 6.02
CA ASN A 59 1.52 -1.55 6.07
C ASN A 59 1.83 -2.04 4.66
N TYR A 60 2.65 -3.06 4.55
CA TYR A 60 2.98 -3.73 3.29
C TYR A 60 2.98 -5.25 3.48
N HIS A 61 2.84 -5.98 2.39
CA HIS A 61 2.69 -7.43 2.42
C HIS A 61 3.82 -8.14 3.16
N GLY A 62 5.09 -7.81 2.88
CA GLY A 62 6.26 -8.51 3.41
C GLY A 62 6.27 -8.64 4.91
N ARG A 63 5.93 -7.55 5.64
CA ARG A 63 5.88 -7.59 7.11
C ARG A 63 4.83 -8.55 7.67
N ILE A 64 3.80 -8.91 6.89
CA ILE A 64 2.70 -9.81 7.27
C ILE A 64 2.76 -11.12 6.47
N SER A 65 3.86 -11.42 5.82
CA SER A 65 4.02 -12.57 4.93
C SER A 65 5.13 -13.52 5.38
N THR A 66 4.93 -14.82 5.13
CA THR A 66 5.95 -15.87 5.30
C THR A 66 6.43 -16.46 3.97
N TRP A 67 5.97 -15.92 2.82
CA TRP A 67 6.27 -16.47 1.50
C TRP A 67 6.71 -15.42 0.47
N CYS A 68 6.03 -14.27 0.40
CA CYS A 68 6.38 -13.17 -0.48
C CYS A 68 7.11 -12.10 0.35
N ASP A 69 8.37 -11.80 0.03
CA ASP A 69 9.25 -10.91 0.79
C ASP A 69 9.16 -11.14 2.31
N PRO A 70 9.48 -12.35 2.79
CA PRO A 70 9.02 -12.88 4.06
C PRO A 70 9.69 -12.23 5.27
N GLU A 71 9.06 -11.23 5.87
CA GLU A 71 9.54 -10.50 7.04
C GLU A 71 8.74 -10.78 8.33
N TRP A 72 7.69 -11.62 8.26
CA TRP A 72 6.86 -11.93 9.43
C TRP A 72 7.67 -12.35 10.67
N HIS A 73 8.80 -13.06 10.47
CA HIS A 73 9.66 -13.49 11.57
C HIS A 73 10.30 -12.33 12.36
N LEU A 74 10.30 -11.12 11.81
CA LEU A 74 10.79 -9.88 12.43
C LEU A 74 9.64 -8.94 12.84
N HIS A 75 8.38 -9.31 12.55
CA HIS A 75 7.25 -8.46 12.91
C HIS A 75 7.13 -8.35 14.44
N PRO A 76 6.94 -7.12 15.01
CA PRO A 76 6.93 -6.94 16.47
C PRO A 76 5.75 -7.63 17.17
N TYR A 77 4.70 -8.02 16.44
CA TYR A 77 3.57 -8.78 16.99
C TYR A 77 3.79 -10.30 16.93
N ASN A 78 4.79 -10.79 16.18
CA ASN A 78 5.11 -12.22 16.12
C ASN A 78 5.64 -12.68 17.47
N LYS A 79 5.11 -13.77 18.02
CA LYS A 79 5.55 -14.36 19.30
C LYS A 79 7.02 -14.78 19.33
N ALA A 80 7.69 -14.89 18.20
CA ALA A 80 9.12 -15.15 18.11
C ALA A 80 9.98 -13.91 18.40
N THR A 81 9.39 -12.72 18.39
CA THR A 81 10.06 -11.45 18.72
C THR A 81 9.77 -11.04 20.17
N PRO A 82 10.63 -10.25 20.81
CA PRO A 82 10.39 -9.75 22.16
C PRO A 82 9.05 -9.02 22.27
N GLY A 83 8.22 -9.40 23.24
CA GLY A 83 6.90 -8.78 23.46
C GLY A 83 5.81 -9.18 22.47
N GLY A 84 6.12 -9.92 21.41
CA GLY A 84 5.16 -10.40 20.43
C GLY A 84 4.23 -11.49 20.98
N TRP A 85 3.05 -11.66 20.35
CA TRP A 85 2.01 -12.57 20.85
C TRP A 85 1.29 -13.36 19.75
N LEU A 86 1.34 -12.93 18.49
CA LEU A 86 0.70 -13.63 17.37
C LEU A 86 1.53 -14.81 16.89
N THR A 87 0.87 -15.91 16.54
CA THR A 87 1.52 -17.12 16.05
C THR A 87 1.61 -17.13 14.52
N ARG A 88 0.57 -16.63 13.85
CA ARG A 88 0.42 -16.67 12.38
C ARG A 88 0.19 -15.27 11.84
N PRO A 89 0.67 -14.97 10.61
CA PRO A 89 0.49 -13.66 9.99
C PRO A 89 -0.97 -13.21 9.92
N LEU A 90 -1.89 -14.09 9.55
CA LEU A 90 -3.31 -13.74 9.38
C LEU A 90 -4.02 -13.34 10.68
N GLU A 91 -3.45 -13.68 11.84
CA GLU A 91 -3.98 -13.20 13.13
C GLU A 91 -3.82 -11.66 13.25
N PHE A 92 -2.90 -11.05 12.49
CA PHE A 92 -2.76 -9.60 12.38
C PHE A 92 -4.08 -8.90 12.01
N PHE A 93 -4.91 -9.54 11.20
CA PHE A 93 -6.18 -9.00 10.72
C PHE A 93 -7.38 -9.27 11.64
N SER A 94 -7.24 -10.15 12.63
CA SER A 94 -8.39 -10.61 13.44
C SER A 94 -8.17 -10.58 14.96
N ASP A 95 -6.92 -10.49 15.43
CA ASP A 95 -6.63 -10.42 16.85
C ASP A 95 -6.99 -9.04 17.42
N GLU A 96 -7.72 -9.02 18.54
CA GLU A 96 -8.23 -7.77 19.15
C GLU A 96 -7.09 -6.86 19.64
N ARG A 97 -6.01 -7.45 20.20
CA ARG A 97 -4.85 -6.68 20.66
C ARG A 97 -4.09 -6.09 19.47
N ALA A 98 -3.94 -6.85 18.38
CA ALA A 98 -3.34 -6.35 17.17
C ALA A 98 -4.15 -5.19 16.57
N MET A 99 -5.47 -5.31 16.53
CA MET A 99 -6.37 -4.24 16.07
C MET A 99 -6.23 -2.97 16.94
N GLU A 100 -6.13 -3.11 18.26
CA GLU A 100 -5.94 -1.97 19.16
C GLU A 100 -4.57 -1.29 18.91
N MET A 101 -3.50 -2.05 18.71
CA MET A 101 -2.18 -1.47 18.37
C MET A 101 -2.24 -0.71 17.04
N GLN A 102 -2.90 -1.27 16.04
CA GLN A 102 -3.05 -0.63 14.73
C GLN A 102 -3.91 0.65 14.82
N ARG A 103 -4.95 0.68 15.65
CA ARG A 103 -5.71 1.91 15.92
C ARG A 103 -4.82 3.00 16.56
N ARG A 104 -3.95 2.61 17.49
CA ARG A 104 -2.98 3.54 18.10
C ARG A 104 -2.00 4.08 17.08
N PHE A 105 -1.52 3.20 16.20
CA PHE A 105 -0.65 3.59 15.08
C PHE A 105 -1.36 4.59 14.15
N CYS A 106 -2.58 4.30 13.71
CA CYS A 106 -3.38 5.21 12.90
C CYS A 106 -3.61 6.56 13.60
N ARG A 107 -3.92 6.54 14.90
CA ARG A 107 -4.11 7.77 15.68
C ARG A 107 -2.84 8.60 15.77
N TYR A 108 -1.68 7.97 15.98
CA TYR A 108 -0.40 8.65 15.99
C TYR A 108 -0.11 9.28 14.63
N THR A 109 -0.25 8.51 13.56
CA THR A 109 -0.05 8.95 12.16
C THR A 109 -0.94 10.15 11.86
N GLN A 110 -2.23 10.06 12.17
CA GLN A 110 -3.19 11.14 11.94
C GLN A 110 -2.87 12.39 12.79
N ALA A 111 -2.53 12.20 14.06
CA ALA A 111 -2.21 13.32 14.96
C ALA A 111 -0.92 14.06 14.56
N ARG A 112 0.07 13.34 14.00
CA ARG A 112 1.33 13.93 13.60
C ARG A 112 1.30 14.55 12.21
N TRP A 113 0.68 13.91 11.24
CA TRP A 113 0.78 14.28 9.83
C TRP A 113 -0.56 14.61 9.14
N GLY A 114 -1.70 14.31 9.76
CA GLY A 114 -3.01 14.53 9.14
C GLY A 114 -3.32 16.00 8.82
N TRP A 115 -2.59 16.95 9.37
CA TRP A 115 -2.70 18.37 9.04
C TRP A 115 -2.06 18.74 7.71
N ALA A 116 -1.23 17.87 7.14
CA ALA A 116 -0.38 18.18 6.00
C ALA A 116 -1.13 18.06 4.67
N PRO A 117 -1.30 19.15 3.89
CA PRO A 117 -2.01 19.12 2.61
C PRO A 117 -1.32 18.27 1.54
N ALA A 118 -0.07 17.88 1.76
CA ALA A 118 0.66 16.98 0.87
C ALA A 118 0.19 15.53 0.99
N ILE A 119 -0.46 15.13 2.09
CA ILE A 119 -1.03 13.79 2.21
C ILE A 119 -2.32 13.71 1.39
N PHE A 120 -2.30 12.87 0.36
CA PHE A 120 -3.45 12.58 -0.49
C PHE A 120 -4.39 11.57 0.19
N GLY A 121 -3.80 10.52 0.77
CA GLY A 121 -4.55 9.47 1.41
C GLY A 121 -3.67 8.53 2.22
N TYR A 122 -4.34 7.62 2.89
CA TYR A 122 -3.76 6.52 3.66
C TYR A 122 -4.09 5.20 2.99
N GLU A 123 -3.05 4.44 2.67
CA GLU A 123 -3.20 3.07 2.21
C GLU A 123 -3.00 2.12 3.39
N LEU A 124 -4.03 1.35 3.72
CA LEU A 124 -4.00 0.47 4.89
C LEU A 124 -2.94 -0.62 4.77
N CYS A 125 -2.81 -1.19 3.58
CA CYS A 125 -1.80 -2.20 3.28
C CYS A 125 -1.56 -2.26 1.77
N SER A 126 -0.29 -2.15 1.37
CA SER A 126 0.12 -2.42 0.01
C SER A 126 0.20 -3.92 -0.25
N GLU A 127 -0.27 -4.34 -1.43
CA GLU A 127 -0.27 -5.72 -1.90
C GLU A 127 -0.86 -6.72 -0.88
N ILE A 128 -2.01 -6.36 -0.30
CA ILE A 128 -2.66 -7.09 0.79
C ILE A 128 -2.95 -8.57 0.45
N ASN A 129 -3.08 -8.91 -0.82
CA ASN A 129 -3.29 -10.26 -1.32
C ASN A 129 -2.05 -11.17 -1.18
N LEU A 130 -0.85 -10.59 -0.99
CA LEU A 130 0.42 -11.31 -0.79
C LEU A 130 0.73 -11.59 0.68
N THR A 131 -0.11 -11.14 1.60
CA THR A 131 0.07 -11.39 3.05
C THR A 131 -0.22 -12.84 3.42
N GLY A 132 0.17 -13.25 4.64
CA GLY A 132 -0.11 -14.58 5.17
C GLY A 132 0.92 -15.63 4.79
N HIS A 133 0.44 -16.87 4.66
CA HIS A 133 1.15 -17.97 4.02
C HIS A 133 0.82 -17.99 2.53
N GLU A 134 1.47 -18.86 1.76
CA GLU A 134 1.14 -19.04 0.36
C GLU A 134 -0.36 -19.30 0.18
N THR A 135 -1.05 -18.33 -0.40
CA THR A 135 -2.52 -18.35 -0.57
C THR A 135 -2.91 -18.19 -2.04
N HIS A 136 -1.97 -18.39 -2.96
CA HIS A 136 -2.15 -18.12 -4.38
C HIS A 136 -2.64 -16.70 -4.66
N HIS A 137 -2.07 -15.71 -3.94
CA HIS A 137 -2.42 -14.29 -4.06
C HIS A 137 -3.89 -13.98 -3.70
N LYS A 138 -4.48 -14.71 -2.75
CA LYS A 138 -5.93 -14.61 -2.44
C LYS A 138 -6.26 -14.20 -1.01
N THR A 139 -5.29 -13.77 -0.22
CA THR A 139 -5.53 -13.38 1.19
C THR A 139 -6.61 -12.31 1.32
N HIS A 140 -6.68 -11.37 0.38
CA HIS A 140 -7.70 -10.32 0.35
C HIS A 140 -9.15 -10.81 0.12
N PHE A 141 -9.35 -12.09 -0.20
CA PHE A 141 -10.68 -12.72 -0.22
C PHE A 141 -11.09 -13.27 1.14
N ASP A 142 -10.18 -13.36 2.10
CA ASP A 142 -10.52 -13.78 3.46
C ASP A 142 -11.48 -12.75 4.09
N PRO A 143 -12.63 -13.20 4.61
CA PRO A 143 -13.58 -12.29 5.27
C PRO A 143 -12.98 -11.51 6.44
N ALA A 144 -11.98 -12.06 7.15
CA ALA A 144 -11.30 -11.36 8.24
C ALA A 144 -10.48 -10.17 7.71
N VAL A 145 -9.83 -10.31 6.56
CA VAL A 145 -9.08 -9.22 5.91
C VAL A 145 -10.04 -8.12 5.45
N VAL A 146 -11.15 -8.48 4.82
CA VAL A 146 -12.19 -7.51 4.41
C VAL A 146 -12.79 -6.79 5.62
N ALA A 147 -13.06 -7.53 6.71
CA ALA A 147 -13.57 -6.95 7.96
C ALA A 147 -12.54 -6.01 8.62
N TRP A 148 -11.26 -6.36 8.55
CA TRP A 148 -10.16 -5.52 9.00
C TRP A 148 -10.10 -4.20 8.23
N CYS A 149 -10.13 -4.24 6.89
CA CYS A 149 -10.16 -3.04 6.05
C CYS A 149 -11.34 -2.14 6.40
N ARG A 150 -12.54 -2.72 6.56
CA ARG A 150 -13.73 -1.97 7.01
C ARG A 150 -13.51 -1.31 8.36
N THR A 151 -13.03 -2.07 9.35
CA THR A 151 -12.89 -1.59 10.73
C THR A 151 -11.82 -0.51 10.84
N LEU A 152 -10.65 -0.72 10.26
CA LEU A 152 -9.54 0.23 10.36
C LEU A 152 -9.75 1.45 9.47
N GLY A 153 -10.28 1.27 8.26
CA GLY A 153 -10.66 2.37 7.38
C GLY A 153 -11.74 3.26 8.00
N GLY A 154 -12.79 2.64 8.56
CA GLY A 154 -13.83 3.37 9.31
C GLY A 154 -13.27 4.12 10.53
N TYR A 155 -12.32 3.52 11.25
CA TYR A 155 -11.64 4.18 12.35
C TYR A 155 -10.85 5.40 11.88
N LEU A 156 -10.04 5.28 10.82
CA LEU A 156 -9.29 6.40 10.24
C LEU A 156 -10.23 7.53 9.83
N LYS A 157 -11.27 7.24 9.08
CA LYS A 157 -12.26 8.25 8.66
C LYS A 157 -12.95 8.95 9.84
N ASN A 158 -13.16 8.24 10.95
CA ASN A 158 -13.78 8.82 12.14
C ASN A 158 -12.85 9.78 12.92
N ILE A 159 -11.55 9.54 12.90
CA ILE A 159 -10.56 10.40 13.61
C ILE A 159 -9.95 11.48 12.72
N ASP A 160 -10.13 11.39 11.42
CA ASP A 160 -9.58 12.31 10.44
C ASP A 160 -10.47 13.53 10.26
N ALA A 161 -10.03 14.66 10.77
CA ALA A 161 -10.74 15.94 10.65
C ALA A 161 -10.58 16.60 9.26
N TYR A 162 -9.69 16.09 8.40
CA TYR A 162 -9.35 16.71 7.11
C TYR A 162 -9.93 15.96 5.90
N GLY A 163 -10.42 14.73 6.10
CA GLY A 163 -11.09 13.95 5.06
C GLY A 163 -10.17 13.33 4.04
N HIS A 164 -8.99 12.85 4.45
CA HIS A 164 -8.08 12.13 3.57
C HIS A 164 -8.72 10.86 3.01
N LEU A 165 -8.29 10.47 1.82
CA LEU A 165 -8.75 9.26 1.18
C LEU A 165 -8.15 8.02 1.86
N VAL A 166 -8.89 6.91 1.84
CA VAL A 166 -8.45 5.62 2.40
C VAL A 166 -8.56 4.55 1.33
N SER A 167 -7.55 3.70 1.25
CA SER A 167 -7.50 2.59 0.30
C SER A 167 -6.84 1.33 0.88
N ALA A 168 -6.93 0.24 0.15
CA ALA A 168 -6.17 -0.99 0.34
C ALA A 168 -5.80 -1.55 -1.04
N HIS A 169 -4.53 -1.84 -1.24
CA HIS A 169 -3.93 -2.13 -2.53
C HIS A 169 -3.87 -3.64 -2.81
N VAL A 170 -4.05 -4.01 -4.07
CA VAL A 170 -3.98 -5.39 -4.55
C VAL A 170 -2.92 -5.52 -5.63
N SER A 171 -2.01 -6.48 -5.48
CA SER A 171 -0.94 -6.74 -6.44
C SER A 171 -1.42 -7.46 -7.70
N ASN A 172 -0.56 -7.54 -8.69
CA ASN A 172 -0.68 -8.17 -9.99
C ASN A 172 -1.46 -7.33 -11.02
N ASP A 173 -2.76 -7.57 -11.15
CA ASP A 173 -3.60 -6.88 -12.13
C ASP A 173 -5.11 -6.94 -11.74
N TYR A 174 -5.94 -6.39 -12.61
CA TYR A 174 -7.39 -6.30 -12.41
C TYR A 174 -8.09 -7.64 -12.18
N THR A 175 -7.50 -8.78 -12.56
CA THR A 175 -8.11 -10.11 -12.38
C THR A 175 -8.12 -10.53 -10.90
N PHE A 176 -7.36 -9.85 -10.06
CA PHE A 176 -7.30 -10.05 -8.61
C PHE A 176 -8.25 -9.14 -7.82
N LEU A 177 -8.99 -8.25 -8.46
CA LEU A 177 -9.94 -7.38 -7.76
C LEU A 177 -10.99 -8.20 -7.01
N ASN A 178 -11.16 -7.90 -5.73
CA ASN A 178 -12.19 -8.50 -4.88
C ASN A 178 -13.38 -7.53 -4.72
N PRO A 179 -14.55 -7.83 -5.27
CA PRO A 179 -15.73 -6.95 -5.14
C PRO A 179 -16.11 -6.63 -3.69
N ALA A 180 -15.88 -7.56 -2.76
CA ALA A 180 -16.17 -7.32 -1.34
C ALA A 180 -15.24 -6.27 -0.72
N LEU A 181 -14.00 -6.18 -1.18
CA LEU A 181 -13.03 -5.15 -0.77
C LEU A 181 -13.28 -3.85 -1.54
N CYS A 182 -13.37 -3.92 -2.87
CA CYS A 182 -13.51 -2.76 -3.75
C CYS A 182 -14.76 -1.92 -3.46
N ASN A 183 -15.85 -2.55 -3.00
CA ASN A 183 -17.11 -1.86 -2.70
C ASN A 183 -17.26 -1.44 -1.23
N LEU A 184 -16.24 -1.61 -0.37
CA LEU A 184 -16.31 -1.15 1.02
C LEU A 184 -16.52 0.37 1.07
N ALA A 185 -17.53 0.83 1.79
CA ALA A 185 -17.84 2.25 1.93
C ALA A 185 -16.67 3.07 2.54
N GLU A 186 -15.83 2.40 3.30
CA GLU A 186 -14.67 2.97 3.98
C GLU A 186 -13.47 3.17 3.06
N MET A 187 -13.44 2.52 1.89
CA MET A 187 -12.41 2.72 0.87
C MET A 187 -12.90 3.75 -0.15
N ASP A 188 -12.06 4.70 -0.52
CA ASP A 188 -12.43 5.79 -1.45
C ASP A 188 -12.05 5.48 -2.88
N PHE A 189 -11.00 4.72 -3.09
CA PHE A 189 -10.50 4.30 -4.41
C PHE A 189 -9.88 2.91 -4.34
N ASN A 190 -9.67 2.28 -5.50
CA ASN A 190 -9.13 0.94 -5.64
C ASN A 190 -7.75 1.01 -6.32
N PRO A 191 -6.64 1.02 -5.55
CA PRO A 191 -5.31 0.93 -6.11
C PRO A 191 -4.96 -0.52 -6.45
N LEU A 192 -4.24 -0.72 -7.56
CA LEU A 192 -3.71 -2.02 -7.95
C LEU A 192 -2.48 -1.87 -8.84
N ASP A 193 -1.75 -2.96 -9.00
CA ASP A 193 -0.65 -3.05 -9.95
C ASP A 193 -1.12 -3.36 -11.38
N ALA A 194 -0.20 -3.18 -12.33
CA ALA A 194 -0.37 -3.66 -13.69
C ALA A 194 0.95 -4.27 -14.19
N TYR A 195 1.22 -5.50 -13.73
CA TYR A 195 2.39 -6.26 -14.14
C TYR A 195 2.06 -7.29 -15.23
N HIS A 196 3.00 -7.51 -16.13
CA HIS A 196 2.90 -8.53 -17.17
C HIS A 196 4.27 -9.15 -17.48
N HIS A 197 4.26 -10.29 -18.15
CA HIS A 197 5.47 -10.98 -18.61
C HIS A 197 5.51 -10.99 -20.14
N GLY A 198 5.69 -9.85 -20.76
CA GLY A 198 5.65 -9.75 -22.22
C GLY A 198 6.47 -8.60 -22.75
N GLN A 199 6.26 -8.27 -24.02
CA GLN A 199 6.85 -7.09 -24.62
C GLN A 199 6.26 -5.82 -23.98
N PRO A 200 7.00 -4.69 -23.92
CA PRO A 200 6.60 -3.49 -23.19
C PRO A 200 5.23 -2.94 -23.62
N GLU A 201 4.83 -3.10 -24.87
CA GLU A 201 3.53 -2.65 -25.38
C GLU A 201 2.33 -3.42 -24.81
N ARG A 202 2.57 -4.55 -24.13
CA ARG A 202 1.54 -5.30 -23.40
C ARG A 202 0.87 -4.49 -22.29
N ILE A 203 1.51 -3.44 -21.82
CA ILE A 203 0.92 -2.53 -20.84
C ILE A 203 -0.34 -1.84 -21.41
N ILE A 204 -0.39 -1.57 -22.72
CA ILE A 204 -1.54 -0.89 -23.35
C ILE A 204 -2.86 -1.65 -23.17
N PRO A 205 -2.98 -2.93 -23.63
CA PRO A 205 -4.19 -3.69 -23.38
C PRO A 205 -4.45 -3.96 -21.89
N LEU A 206 -3.41 -4.05 -21.06
CA LEU A 206 -3.57 -4.25 -19.62
C LEU A 206 -4.21 -3.02 -18.96
N VAL A 207 -3.75 -1.82 -19.28
CA VAL A 207 -4.34 -0.55 -18.81
C VAL A 207 -5.79 -0.42 -19.26
N ALA A 208 -6.09 -0.74 -20.52
CA ALA A 208 -7.46 -0.71 -21.04
C ALA A 208 -8.38 -1.71 -20.31
N ALA A 209 -7.92 -2.96 -20.16
CA ALA A 209 -8.68 -3.98 -19.43
C ALA A 209 -8.90 -3.63 -17.95
N THR A 210 -7.93 -2.95 -17.32
CA THR A 210 -8.07 -2.44 -15.95
C THR A 210 -9.15 -1.37 -15.86
N ALA A 211 -9.19 -0.45 -16.82
CA ALA A 211 -10.24 0.57 -16.88
C ALA A 211 -11.64 -0.05 -17.08
N ASP A 212 -11.75 -1.03 -17.98
CA ASP A 212 -13.00 -1.76 -18.23
C ASP A 212 -13.47 -2.53 -16.97
N ALA A 213 -12.55 -3.22 -16.28
CA ALA A 213 -12.85 -3.91 -15.03
C ALA A 213 -13.26 -2.92 -13.93
N GLY A 214 -12.62 -1.76 -13.88
CA GLY A 214 -12.92 -0.68 -12.94
C GLY A 214 -14.34 -0.13 -13.09
N ALA A 215 -14.90 -0.16 -14.29
CA ALA A 215 -16.27 0.29 -14.56
C ALA A 215 -17.34 -0.52 -13.80
N ALA A 216 -17.00 -1.72 -13.30
CA ALA A 216 -17.89 -2.51 -12.44
C ALA A 216 -18.01 -1.95 -11.01
N PHE A 217 -17.14 -1.03 -10.61
CA PHE A 217 -17.11 -0.42 -9.30
C PHE A 217 -17.49 1.07 -9.39
N SER A 218 -18.20 1.58 -8.38
CA SER A 218 -18.60 3.00 -8.32
C SER A 218 -17.49 3.91 -7.76
N LYS A 219 -16.24 3.47 -7.82
CA LYS A 219 -15.08 4.15 -7.23
C LYS A 219 -13.96 4.32 -8.24
N PRO A 220 -13.13 5.35 -8.04
CA PRO A 220 -11.91 5.51 -8.82
C PRO A 220 -11.04 4.25 -8.79
N ILE A 221 -10.42 3.94 -9.91
CA ILE A 221 -9.39 2.91 -10.00
C ILE A 221 -8.08 3.58 -10.42
N LEU A 222 -7.01 3.22 -9.73
CA LEU A 222 -5.66 3.73 -9.98
C LEU A 222 -4.71 2.55 -10.19
N ILE A 223 -3.90 2.60 -11.22
CA ILE A 223 -2.72 1.75 -11.34
C ILE A 223 -1.61 2.48 -10.61
N THR A 224 -1.27 2.01 -9.41
CA THR A 224 -0.29 2.65 -8.53
C THR A 224 1.09 2.03 -8.66
N GLU A 225 1.20 0.92 -9.44
CA GLU A 225 2.47 0.28 -9.70
C GLU A 225 2.47 -0.47 -11.04
N PHE A 226 3.49 -0.24 -11.88
CA PHE A 226 3.78 -1.04 -13.06
C PHE A 226 5.27 -0.89 -13.45
N GLY A 227 5.81 -1.81 -14.23
CA GLY A 227 7.19 -1.71 -14.69
C GLY A 227 7.76 -3.04 -15.21
N GLY A 228 7.15 -3.63 -16.22
CA GLY A 228 7.55 -4.90 -16.83
C GLY A 228 7.01 -6.08 -16.04
N SER A 229 7.84 -6.69 -15.22
CA SER A 229 7.44 -7.72 -14.28
C SER A 229 7.67 -7.24 -12.84
N PRO A 230 7.14 -7.94 -11.81
CA PRO A 230 7.47 -7.65 -10.42
C PRO A 230 8.96 -7.74 -10.10
N MET A 231 9.73 -8.40 -10.97
CA MET A 231 11.19 -8.53 -10.86
C MET A 231 11.94 -7.47 -11.70
N ALA A 232 11.25 -6.41 -12.13
CA ALA A 232 11.72 -5.38 -13.05
C ALA A 232 11.98 -5.85 -14.50
N ALA A 233 12.52 -4.95 -15.31
CA ALA A 233 12.89 -5.23 -16.70
C ALA A 233 14.12 -4.39 -17.09
N GLY A 234 14.68 -4.66 -18.28
CA GLY A 234 15.80 -3.86 -18.78
C GLY A 234 15.38 -2.41 -19.09
N ARG A 235 16.32 -1.48 -18.99
CA ARG A 235 16.09 -0.04 -19.16
C ARG A 235 15.30 0.33 -20.43
N GLU A 236 15.66 -0.26 -21.57
CA GLU A 236 14.97 0.02 -22.85
C GLU A 236 13.51 -0.41 -22.79
N HIS A 237 13.23 -1.59 -22.23
CA HIS A 237 11.88 -2.08 -22.00
C HIS A 237 11.09 -1.10 -21.13
N LEU A 238 11.65 -0.68 -19.99
CA LEU A 238 11.01 0.23 -19.05
C LEU A 238 10.68 1.59 -19.67
N LEU A 239 11.57 2.14 -20.51
CA LEU A 239 11.34 3.42 -21.20
C LEU A 239 10.16 3.35 -22.19
N ILE A 240 10.08 2.25 -22.96
CA ILE A 240 8.97 2.03 -23.91
C ILE A 240 7.66 1.84 -23.14
N GLU A 241 7.70 1.02 -22.10
CA GLU A 241 6.52 0.70 -21.30
C GLU A 241 5.97 1.93 -20.56
N GLN A 242 6.84 2.73 -19.93
CA GLN A 242 6.45 3.97 -19.27
C GLN A 242 5.73 4.91 -20.25
N HIS A 243 6.32 5.12 -21.43
CA HIS A 243 5.71 5.95 -22.46
C HIS A 243 4.34 5.41 -22.89
N ALA A 244 4.26 4.11 -23.16
CA ALA A 244 3.02 3.46 -23.59
C ALA A 244 1.92 3.51 -22.49
N ALA A 245 2.29 3.28 -21.24
CA ALA A 245 1.35 3.31 -20.10
C ALA A 245 0.78 4.72 -19.85
N LEU A 246 1.61 5.76 -19.91
CA LEU A 246 1.16 7.15 -19.74
C LEU A 246 0.13 7.53 -20.81
N TRP A 247 0.40 7.22 -22.08
CA TRP A 247 -0.54 7.51 -23.16
C TRP A 247 -1.79 6.64 -23.10
N ALA A 248 -1.65 5.35 -22.80
CA ALA A 248 -2.81 4.46 -22.63
C ALA A 248 -3.71 4.97 -21.50
N GLY A 249 -3.13 5.29 -20.33
CA GLY A 249 -3.87 5.79 -19.18
C GLY A 249 -4.58 7.11 -19.43
N ALA A 250 -3.98 8.01 -20.24
CA ALA A 250 -4.60 9.27 -20.64
C ALA A 250 -5.78 9.09 -21.61
N CYS A 251 -5.88 7.94 -22.29
CA CYS A 251 -6.90 7.66 -23.30
C CYS A 251 -8.06 6.77 -22.81
N VAL A 252 -7.99 6.27 -21.57
CA VAL A 252 -9.03 5.39 -20.99
C VAL A 252 -9.60 6.00 -19.69
N PRO A 253 -10.77 5.56 -19.23
CA PRO A 253 -11.42 6.13 -18.04
C PRO A 253 -10.79 5.62 -16.72
N LEU A 254 -9.48 5.78 -16.57
CA LEU A 254 -8.79 5.68 -15.28
C LEU A 254 -8.85 7.01 -14.53
N SER A 255 -8.69 6.96 -13.23
CA SER A 255 -8.72 8.14 -12.37
C SER A 255 -7.41 8.94 -12.36
N GLY A 256 -6.38 8.39 -12.99
CA GLY A 256 -5.06 8.98 -13.18
C GLY A 256 -4.25 8.15 -14.16
N VAL A 257 -3.14 8.68 -14.63
CA VAL A 257 -2.19 7.89 -15.41
C VAL A 257 -1.48 6.89 -14.51
N PRO A 258 -1.09 5.70 -15.03
CA PRO A 258 -0.38 4.70 -14.26
C PRO A 258 0.90 5.23 -13.60
N MET A 259 1.15 4.84 -12.36
CA MET A 259 2.36 5.20 -11.62
C MET A 259 3.44 4.17 -11.87
N PHE A 260 4.60 4.65 -12.29
CA PHE A 260 5.72 3.80 -12.68
C PHE A 260 6.53 3.34 -11.46
N TRP A 261 6.74 2.03 -11.36
CA TRP A 261 7.62 1.42 -10.38
C TRP A 261 8.95 1.03 -11.02
N TRP A 262 10.05 1.36 -10.37
CA TRP A 262 11.36 1.09 -10.87
C TRP A 262 12.32 0.61 -9.78
N TRP A 263 12.82 -0.59 -9.94
CA TRP A 263 13.63 -1.27 -8.94
C TRP A 263 15.12 -0.97 -9.05
N GLN A 264 15.62 -0.81 -10.27
CA GLN A 264 17.05 -0.73 -10.52
C GLN A 264 17.36 0.35 -11.56
N VAL A 265 18.28 1.17 -11.22
CA VAL A 265 18.84 2.20 -12.07
C VAL A 265 20.16 1.76 -12.66
#